data_cb7dc51ef7bc639367cf8cb2262ef363
#
_entry.id   cb7dc51ef7bc639367cf8cb2262ef363
#
_cell.length_a   1.000
_cell.length_b   1.000
_cell.length_c   1.000
_cell.angle_alpha   90.00
_cell.angle_beta   90.00
_cell.angle_gamma   90.00
#
_symmetry.space_group_name_H-M   'P 1'
#
loop_
_entity.id
_entity.type
_entity.pdbx_description
1 polymer ?
#
loop_
_entity_poly.entity_id
_entity_poly.type
_entity_poly.pdbx_seq_one_letter_code
_entity_poly.pdbx_strand_id
1 'polypeptide(L)'
;VRARTLPLDGPLRLTGDVAVELTSSSDAPGTDWIARLLASSPDGGEQELAVGETTVAGPHDGLRLGVPLGPVAVLLPVGTVLVLELAGADAPRLARNLGGPPGERCTSTTQVPVRQRVALDAATPLTLVLPVAAGTAPTPDGARAGGDAITADPPASSVPRERTGSGSAS
;
A
#
# COMPACT_ATOMS: atom_id res chain seq x y z
N VAL A 1 5.38 1.04 0.46
CA VAL A 1 5.43 1.20 1.93
C VAL A 1 4.74 0.00 2.55
N ARG A 2 5.31 -0.56 3.61
CA ARG A 2 4.71 -1.67 4.36
C ARG A 2 4.73 -1.33 5.84
N ALA A 3 3.56 -1.35 6.48
CA ALA A 3 3.37 -1.12 7.91
C ALA A 3 2.80 -2.37 8.58
N ARG A 4 3.11 -2.58 9.86
CA ARG A 4 2.65 -3.74 10.62
C ARG A 4 2.11 -3.30 11.97
N THR A 5 1.07 -3.98 12.46
CA THR A 5 0.63 -3.86 13.86
C THR A 5 1.52 -4.69 14.78
N LEU A 6 1.36 -4.51 16.08
CA LEU A 6 1.75 -5.54 17.04
C LEU A 6 0.87 -6.79 16.82
N PRO A 7 1.33 -7.97 17.26
CA PRO A 7 0.48 -9.16 17.29
C PRO A 7 -0.81 -8.89 18.08
N LEU A 8 -1.93 -9.40 17.59
CA LEU A 8 -3.20 -9.34 18.30
C LEU A 8 -3.11 -10.06 19.65
N ASP A 9 -3.54 -9.41 20.71
CA ASP A 9 -3.58 -9.97 22.07
C ASP A 9 -4.83 -10.85 22.32
N GLY A 10 -5.82 -10.76 21.42
CA GLY A 10 -7.03 -11.55 21.41
C GLY A 10 -7.56 -11.82 20.00
N PRO A 11 -8.57 -12.68 19.86
CA PRO A 11 -9.20 -12.90 18.56
C PRO A 11 -9.92 -11.63 18.10
N LEU A 12 -9.80 -11.27 16.82
CA LEU A 12 -10.40 -10.08 16.22
C LEU A 12 -11.39 -10.48 15.14
N ARG A 13 -12.66 -10.10 15.30
CA ARG A 13 -13.67 -10.26 14.26
C ARG A 13 -13.84 -8.98 13.47
N LEU A 14 -13.61 -9.05 12.18
CA LEU A 14 -13.85 -7.96 11.24
C LEU A 14 -15.08 -8.30 10.38
N THR A 15 -16.05 -7.38 10.29
CA THR A 15 -17.24 -7.56 9.44
C THR A 15 -17.70 -6.19 8.94
N GLY A 16 -17.55 -5.94 7.65
CA GLY A 16 -17.89 -4.67 6.99
C GLY A 16 -16.74 -4.11 6.16
N ASP A 17 -16.85 -2.83 5.80
CA ASP A 17 -15.90 -2.18 4.90
C ASP A 17 -14.61 -1.75 5.60
N VAL A 18 -13.49 -2.05 4.95
CA VAL A 18 -12.15 -1.62 5.34
C VAL A 18 -11.74 -0.43 4.48
N ALA A 19 -11.06 0.54 5.06
CA ALA A 19 -10.47 1.66 4.33
C ALA A 19 -9.12 2.06 4.92
N VAL A 20 -8.34 2.76 4.10
CA VAL A 20 -7.10 3.41 4.51
C VAL A 20 -7.23 4.91 4.30
N GLU A 21 -6.85 5.70 5.28
CA GLU A 21 -6.73 7.15 5.17
C GLU A 21 -5.26 7.53 5.22
N LEU A 22 -4.85 8.38 4.29
CA LEU A 22 -3.45 8.83 4.19
C LEU A 22 -3.35 10.27 3.69
N THR A 23 -2.22 10.89 3.97
CA THR A 23 -1.83 12.18 3.37
C THR A 23 -0.71 11.92 2.38
N SER A 24 -0.94 12.32 1.13
CA SER A 24 -0.07 12.01 0.00
C SER A 24 0.43 13.22 -0.75
N SER A 25 1.56 13.05 -1.43
CA SER A 25 2.09 14.00 -2.40
C SER A 25 2.57 13.24 -3.64
N SER A 26 2.39 13.85 -4.82
CA SER A 26 2.88 13.31 -6.09
C SER A 26 3.18 14.42 -7.08
N ASP A 27 4.20 14.22 -7.92
CA ASP A 27 4.58 15.12 -9.01
C ASP A 27 4.00 14.72 -10.38
N ALA A 28 3.27 13.62 -10.45
CA ALA A 28 2.76 13.07 -11.70
C ALA A 28 1.41 13.63 -12.14
N PRO A 29 1.12 13.65 -13.47
CA PRO A 29 -0.20 13.97 -14.01
C PRO A 29 -1.32 13.05 -13.57
N GLY A 30 -0.99 11.80 -13.19
CA GLY A 30 -1.93 10.83 -12.64
C GLY A 30 -1.23 9.80 -11.78
N THR A 31 -1.79 9.51 -10.61
CA THR A 31 -1.18 8.64 -9.60
C THR A 31 -2.18 7.64 -9.08
N ASP A 32 -1.78 6.38 -8.98
CA ASP A 32 -2.56 5.34 -8.32
C ASP A 32 -2.02 5.12 -6.90
N TRP A 33 -2.96 4.99 -5.98
CA TRP A 33 -2.72 4.60 -4.60
C TRP A 33 -3.43 3.29 -4.34
N ILE A 34 -2.66 2.22 -4.23
CA ILE A 34 -3.17 0.88 -4.02
C ILE A 34 -2.83 0.48 -2.60
N ALA A 35 -3.83 0.04 -1.86
CA ALA A 35 -3.66 -0.46 -0.50
C ALA A 35 -4.10 -1.92 -0.42
N ARG A 36 -3.31 -2.75 0.26
CA ARG A 36 -3.63 -4.15 0.59
C ARG A 36 -3.58 -4.35 2.08
N LEU A 37 -4.59 -4.99 2.62
CA LEU A 37 -4.59 -5.49 3.99
C LEU A 37 -4.31 -6.99 3.97
N LEU A 38 -3.27 -7.39 4.69
CA LEU A 38 -2.88 -8.78 4.86
C LEU A 38 -2.99 -9.17 6.34
N ALA A 39 -3.27 -10.43 6.60
CA ALA A 39 -3.11 -11.06 7.90
C ALA A 39 -1.91 -12.01 7.85
N SER A 40 -0.93 -11.79 8.72
CA SER A 40 0.20 -12.69 8.91
C SER A 40 -0.09 -13.55 10.14
N SER A 41 -0.25 -14.85 9.93
CA SER A 41 -0.53 -15.81 10.99
C SER A 41 0.72 -16.10 11.82
N PRO A 42 0.57 -16.55 13.09
CA PRO A 42 1.70 -16.91 13.94
C PRO A 42 2.58 -18.02 13.37
N ASP A 43 2.03 -18.89 12.52
CA ASP A 43 2.73 -19.97 11.81
C ASP A 43 3.49 -19.50 10.56
N GLY A 44 3.47 -18.19 10.26
CA GLY A 44 4.22 -17.55 9.18
C GLY A 44 3.48 -17.46 7.84
N GLY A 45 2.22 -17.92 7.75
CA GLY A 45 1.38 -17.73 6.57
C GLY A 45 0.90 -16.28 6.44
N GLU A 46 0.88 -15.74 5.22
CA GLU A 46 0.24 -14.45 4.92
C GLU A 46 -0.97 -14.66 4.02
N GLN A 47 -2.10 -14.04 4.39
CA GLN A 47 -3.35 -14.05 3.63
C GLN A 47 -3.78 -12.62 3.32
N GLU A 48 -4.09 -12.34 2.04
CA GLU A 48 -4.71 -11.08 1.67
C GLU A 48 -6.18 -11.08 2.14
N LEU A 49 -6.56 -10.05 2.89
CA LEU A 49 -7.92 -9.87 3.39
C LEU A 49 -8.73 -8.94 2.48
N ALA A 50 -8.10 -7.86 2.02
CA ALA A 50 -8.75 -6.84 1.20
C ALA A 50 -7.69 -6.07 0.39
N VAL A 51 -8.13 -5.55 -0.77
CA VAL A 51 -7.30 -4.68 -1.62
C VAL A 51 -8.21 -3.65 -2.29
N GLY A 52 -7.70 -2.43 -2.40
CA GLY A 52 -8.41 -1.36 -3.07
C GLY A 52 -7.48 -0.33 -3.69
N GLU A 53 -8.07 0.53 -4.52
CA GLU A 53 -7.31 1.57 -5.20
C GLU A 53 -8.05 2.91 -5.20
N THR A 54 -7.27 3.98 -5.27
CA THR A 54 -7.77 5.33 -5.54
C THR A 54 -6.81 6.00 -6.51
N THR A 55 -7.36 6.58 -7.59
CA THR A 55 -6.59 7.34 -8.57
C THR A 55 -6.75 8.83 -8.30
N VAL A 56 -5.63 9.55 -8.30
CA VAL A 56 -5.59 11.01 -8.16
C VAL A 56 -5.08 11.63 -9.45
N ALA A 57 -5.84 12.61 -9.97
CA ALA A 57 -5.46 13.39 -11.14
C ALA A 57 -4.62 14.61 -10.73
N GLY A 58 -3.57 14.86 -11.47
CA GLY A 58 -2.68 16.00 -11.30
C GLY A 58 -1.65 15.88 -10.17
N PRO A 59 -0.61 16.71 -10.23
CA PRO A 59 0.33 16.87 -9.14
C PRO A 59 -0.36 17.42 -7.89
N HIS A 60 0.05 16.93 -6.72
CA HIS A 60 -0.52 17.35 -5.44
C HIS A 60 0.52 17.27 -4.31
N ASP A 61 0.30 18.09 -3.29
CA ASP A 61 1.11 18.08 -2.07
C ASP A 61 0.21 18.17 -0.84
N GLY A 62 0.41 17.27 0.11
CA GLY A 62 -0.37 17.22 1.34
C GLY A 62 -1.85 16.86 1.16
N LEU A 63 -2.22 16.18 0.08
CA LEU A 63 -3.61 15.76 -0.18
C LEU A 63 -4.02 14.62 0.76
N ARG A 64 -5.09 14.85 1.54
CA ARG A 64 -5.73 13.78 2.31
C ARG A 64 -6.67 12.98 1.39
N LEU A 65 -6.51 11.67 1.41
CA LEU A 65 -7.34 10.77 0.61
C LEU A 65 -7.64 9.47 1.35
N GLY A 66 -8.77 8.87 0.97
CA GLY A 66 -9.19 7.55 1.39
C GLY A 66 -9.00 6.54 0.27
N VAL A 67 -8.54 5.36 0.62
CA VAL A 67 -8.49 4.19 -0.27
C VAL A 67 -9.45 3.14 0.29
N PRO A 68 -10.64 2.97 -0.31
CA PRO A 68 -11.57 1.93 0.10
C PRO A 68 -11.03 0.56 -0.33
N LEU A 69 -10.95 -0.39 0.61
CA LEU A 69 -10.49 -1.75 0.33
C LEU A 69 -11.67 -2.71 0.10
N GLY A 70 -12.89 -2.29 0.48
CA GLY A 70 -14.08 -3.10 0.38
C GLY A 70 -14.38 -3.96 1.62
N PRO A 71 -15.41 -4.81 1.54
CA PRO A 71 -15.90 -5.55 2.67
C PRO A 71 -15.04 -6.77 3.02
N VAL A 72 -14.93 -7.03 4.33
CA VAL A 72 -14.34 -8.24 4.88
C VAL A 72 -15.32 -8.94 5.83
N ALA A 73 -15.19 -10.26 5.97
CA ALA A 73 -15.87 -11.04 6.98
C ALA A 73 -14.91 -12.14 7.45
N VAL A 74 -14.16 -11.88 8.54
CA VAL A 74 -13.10 -12.77 8.99
C VAL A 74 -12.98 -12.75 10.52
N LEU A 75 -12.59 -13.89 11.09
CA LEU A 75 -12.16 -14.02 12.47
C LEU A 75 -10.65 -14.30 12.48
N LEU A 76 -9.89 -13.37 12.98
CA LEU A 76 -8.44 -13.46 13.10
C LEU A 76 -8.08 -14.04 14.48
N PRO A 77 -7.21 -15.06 14.56
CA PRO A 77 -6.79 -15.61 15.83
C PRO A 77 -5.82 -14.67 16.58
N VAL A 78 -5.66 -14.91 17.87
CA VAL A 78 -4.63 -14.29 18.69
C VAL A 78 -3.24 -14.50 18.06
N GLY A 79 -2.37 -13.50 18.18
CA GLY A 79 -1.02 -13.53 17.62
C GLY A 79 -0.94 -13.16 16.12
N THR A 80 -2.07 -12.98 15.44
CA THR A 80 -2.08 -12.46 14.06
C THR A 80 -1.52 -11.05 14.03
N VAL A 81 -0.69 -10.76 13.02
CA VAL A 81 -0.19 -9.41 12.70
C VAL A 81 -0.93 -8.90 11.49
N LEU A 82 -1.55 -7.73 11.58
CA LEU A 82 -2.09 -7.05 10.41
C LEU A 82 -0.97 -6.31 9.68
N VAL A 83 -0.94 -6.47 8.37
CA VAL A 83 0.05 -5.84 7.51
C VAL A 83 -0.66 -4.98 6.48
N LEU A 84 -0.33 -3.69 6.43
CA LEU A 84 -0.80 -2.77 5.42
C LEU A 84 0.31 -2.51 4.41
N GLU A 85 0.05 -2.79 3.14
CA GLU A 85 0.92 -2.46 2.03
C GLU A 85 0.33 -1.32 1.20
N LEU A 86 1.17 -0.33 0.87
CA LEU A 86 0.85 0.74 -0.07
C LEU A 86 1.79 0.67 -1.26
N ALA A 87 1.21 0.72 -2.46
CA ALA A 87 1.92 0.63 -3.73
C ALA A 87 1.34 1.62 -4.76
N GLY A 88 2.13 1.95 -5.78
CA GLY A 88 1.69 2.73 -6.93
C GLY A 88 1.35 1.88 -8.15
N ALA A 89 1.45 0.54 -8.04
CA ALA A 89 1.12 -0.40 -9.11
C ALA A 89 0.79 -1.77 -8.53
N ASP A 90 -0.09 -2.50 -9.19
CA ASP A 90 -0.47 -3.88 -8.85
C ASP A 90 -0.74 -4.72 -10.11
N ALA A 91 0.21 -4.71 -11.04
CA ALA A 91 0.11 -5.52 -12.24
C ALA A 91 0.34 -7.02 -11.89
N PRO A 92 -0.43 -7.96 -12.49
CA PRO A 92 -1.42 -7.77 -13.56
C PRO A 92 -2.85 -7.51 -13.07
N ARG A 93 -3.11 -7.46 -11.76
CA ARG A 93 -4.46 -7.26 -11.21
C ARG A 93 -5.08 -5.94 -11.69
N LEU A 94 -4.28 -4.88 -11.70
CA LEU A 94 -4.66 -3.56 -12.20
C LEU A 94 -3.83 -3.19 -13.43
N ALA A 95 -4.42 -2.42 -14.35
CA ALA A 95 -3.71 -1.86 -15.47
C ALA A 95 -2.54 -1.00 -14.97
N ARG A 96 -1.37 -1.16 -15.59
CA ARG A 96 -0.19 -0.39 -15.21
C ARG A 96 -0.43 1.10 -15.46
N ASN A 97 -0.29 1.92 -14.44
CA ASN A 97 -0.22 3.37 -14.58
C ASN A 97 1.21 3.76 -14.99
N LEU A 98 1.36 4.36 -16.16
CA LEU A 98 2.65 4.81 -16.68
C LEU A 98 3.00 6.24 -16.26
N GLY A 99 2.23 6.83 -15.32
CA GLY A 99 2.43 8.18 -14.80
C GLY A 99 1.80 9.29 -15.64
N GLY A 100 1.06 8.94 -16.69
CA GLY A 100 0.28 9.87 -17.51
C GLY A 100 -1.05 10.25 -16.87
N PRO A 101 -1.85 11.14 -17.54
CA PRO A 101 -3.18 11.48 -17.08
C PRO A 101 -4.07 10.24 -16.91
N PRO A 102 -5.04 10.23 -15.97
CA PRO A 102 -5.89 9.07 -15.70
C PRO A 102 -6.60 8.50 -16.93
N GLY A 103 -7.03 9.36 -17.89
CA GLY A 103 -7.68 8.94 -19.13
C GLY A 103 -6.77 8.21 -20.12
N GLU A 104 -5.46 8.27 -19.96
CA GLU A 104 -4.46 7.65 -20.84
C GLU A 104 -3.84 6.36 -20.26
N ARG A 105 -4.30 5.92 -19.08
CA ARG A 105 -3.72 4.77 -18.36
C ARG A 105 -3.56 3.52 -19.23
N CYS A 106 -4.56 3.21 -20.08
CA CYS A 106 -4.55 1.99 -20.91
C CYS A 106 -4.04 2.21 -22.34
N THR A 107 -3.81 3.44 -22.76
CA THR A 107 -3.44 3.81 -24.13
C THR A 107 -2.03 4.36 -24.26
N SER A 108 -1.48 4.93 -23.18
CA SER A 108 -0.12 5.47 -23.19
C SER A 108 0.92 4.34 -23.33
N THR A 109 1.92 4.58 -24.15
CA THR A 109 3.13 3.75 -24.27
C THR A 109 4.36 4.41 -23.66
N THR A 110 4.22 5.66 -23.23
CA THR A 110 5.32 6.43 -22.65
C THR A 110 5.25 6.37 -21.12
N GLN A 111 6.35 5.91 -20.52
CA GLN A 111 6.49 5.89 -19.07
C GLN A 111 7.02 7.25 -18.58
N VAL A 112 6.32 7.83 -17.62
CA VAL A 112 6.73 9.04 -16.91
C VAL A 112 7.23 8.63 -15.52
N PRO A 113 8.44 9.04 -15.10
CA PRO A 113 8.90 8.82 -13.73
C PRO A 113 7.97 9.52 -12.74
N VAL A 114 7.54 8.81 -11.70
CA VAL A 114 6.61 9.31 -10.69
C VAL A 114 7.26 9.26 -9.32
N ARG A 115 7.21 10.36 -8.59
CA ARG A 115 7.57 10.41 -7.18
C ARG A 115 6.32 10.49 -6.33
N GLN A 116 6.08 9.44 -5.55
CA GLN A 116 4.99 9.38 -4.58
C GLN A 116 5.55 9.46 -3.16
N ARG A 117 4.86 10.17 -2.29
CA ARG A 117 5.19 10.27 -0.85
C ARG A 117 3.93 10.08 -0.03
N VAL A 118 4.08 9.42 1.11
CA VAL A 118 3.07 9.31 2.17
C VAL A 118 3.64 9.98 3.41
N ALA A 119 2.88 10.88 4.01
CA ALA A 119 3.24 11.43 5.30
C ALA A 119 2.97 10.37 6.39
N LEU A 120 3.91 10.25 7.33
CA LEU A 120 3.88 9.25 8.41
C LEU A 120 4.15 9.91 9.78
N ASP A 121 3.86 11.19 9.91
CA ASP A 121 4.03 11.92 11.17
C ASP A 121 2.75 11.89 12.03
N ALA A 122 2.85 12.37 13.27
CA ALA A 122 1.74 12.36 14.21
C ALA A 122 0.59 13.30 13.81
N ALA A 123 0.85 14.33 13.00
CA ALA A 123 -0.16 15.28 12.54
C ALA A 123 -0.93 14.74 11.33
N THR A 124 -0.29 13.87 10.55
CA THR A 124 -0.85 13.26 9.32
C THR A 124 -0.63 11.73 9.33
N PRO A 125 -1.21 11.01 10.30
CA PRO A 125 -0.97 9.58 10.42
C PRO A 125 -1.55 8.80 9.24
N LEU A 126 -0.86 7.74 8.86
CA LEU A 126 -1.45 6.68 8.03
C LEU A 126 -2.41 5.88 8.93
N THR A 127 -3.69 5.87 8.56
CA THR A 127 -4.75 5.27 9.39
C THR A 127 -5.40 4.11 8.66
N LEU A 128 -5.45 2.95 9.31
CA LEU A 128 -6.24 1.79 8.86
C LEU A 128 -7.56 1.77 9.61
N VAL A 129 -8.67 1.90 8.88
CA VAL A 129 -10.03 1.88 9.43
C VAL A 129 -10.58 0.45 9.31
N LEU A 130 -10.89 -0.16 10.45
CA LEU A 130 -11.35 -1.54 10.54
C LEU A 130 -12.78 -1.65 11.08
N PRO A 131 -13.66 -2.46 10.46
CA PRO A 131 -15.01 -2.71 10.93
C PRO A 131 -15.04 -3.81 12.03
N VAL A 132 -14.65 -3.45 13.25
CA VAL A 132 -14.59 -4.39 14.38
C VAL A 132 -15.99 -4.68 14.90
N ALA A 133 -16.38 -5.96 14.93
CA ALA A 133 -17.67 -6.37 15.49
C ALA A 133 -17.69 -6.22 17.01
N ALA A 134 -18.83 -5.77 17.56
CA ALA A 134 -18.98 -5.60 19.00
C ALA A 134 -18.72 -6.90 19.77
N GLY A 135 -17.98 -6.83 20.87
CA GLY A 135 -17.60 -7.96 21.72
C GLY A 135 -16.25 -8.62 21.38
N THR A 136 -15.54 -8.11 20.37
CA THR A 136 -14.21 -8.60 19.98
C THR A 136 -13.14 -7.50 19.94
N ALA A 137 -13.44 -6.30 20.45
CA ALA A 137 -12.45 -5.23 20.49
C ALA A 137 -11.30 -5.61 21.45
N PRO A 138 -10.05 -5.59 21.01
CA PRO A 138 -8.91 -5.65 21.93
C PRO A 138 -8.99 -4.47 22.89
N THR A 139 -8.64 -4.69 24.15
CA THR A 139 -8.57 -3.62 25.14
C THR A 139 -7.57 -2.57 24.66
N PRO A 140 -7.89 -1.25 24.66
CA PRO A 140 -7.07 -0.21 24.05
C PRO A 140 -5.75 0.10 24.77
N ASP A 141 -5.30 -0.75 25.67
CA ASP A 141 -4.09 -0.56 26.44
C ASP A 141 -2.89 -1.19 25.71
N GLY A 142 -2.30 -0.42 24.79
CA GLY A 142 -1.05 -0.85 24.19
C GLY A 142 -0.76 -0.45 22.74
N ALA A 143 -1.62 0.26 22.05
CA ALA A 143 -1.27 0.78 20.72
C ALA A 143 -0.27 1.96 20.81
N ARG A 144 0.91 1.70 21.38
CA ARG A 144 2.08 2.52 21.09
C ARG A 144 2.62 2.05 19.76
N ALA A 145 2.43 2.88 18.75
CA ALA A 145 3.21 2.79 17.54
C ALA A 145 4.69 2.85 17.93
N GLY A 146 5.32 1.69 18.06
CA GLY A 146 6.76 1.59 18.10
C GLY A 146 7.23 2.03 16.73
N GLY A 147 7.74 3.27 16.65
CA GLY A 147 8.39 3.78 15.48
C GLY A 147 9.74 3.09 15.31
N ASP A 148 9.72 1.85 14.85
CA ASP A 148 10.91 1.23 14.29
C ASP A 148 11.06 1.73 12.85
N ALA A 149 12.23 2.29 12.59
CA ALA A 149 12.61 2.90 11.34
C ALA A 149 12.20 2.02 10.14
N ILE A 150 11.36 2.58 9.29
CA ILE A 150 10.98 1.98 8.02
C ILE A 150 12.23 1.97 7.15
N THR A 151 12.92 0.85 7.11
CA THR A 151 13.98 0.61 6.12
C THR A 151 13.27 0.32 4.79
N ALA A 152 13.13 1.35 3.96
CA ALA A 152 12.73 1.16 2.58
C ALA A 152 13.94 0.59 1.84
N ASP A 153 13.88 -0.69 1.49
CA ASP A 153 14.80 -1.27 0.52
C ASP A 153 14.58 -0.59 -0.84
N PRO A 154 15.63 0.00 -1.44
CA PRO A 154 15.49 0.57 -2.78
C PRO A 154 15.22 -0.56 -3.78
N PRO A 155 14.34 -0.34 -4.78
CA PRO A 155 14.10 -1.33 -5.82
C PRO A 155 15.41 -1.63 -6.56
N ALA A 156 15.73 -2.91 -6.69
CA ALA A 156 16.88 -3.37 -7.46
C ALA A 156 16.81 -2.83 -8.89
N SER A 157 17.72 -1.91 -9.21
CA SER A 157 17.90 -1.35 -10.53
C SER A 157 18.51 -2.42 -11.44
N SER A 158 17.70 -3.14 -12.17
CA SER A 158 18.14 -3.96 -13.29
C SER A 158 18.29 -3.08 -14.54
N VAL A 159 19.43 -2.43 -14.66
CA VAL A 159 19.83 -1.81 -15.92
C VAL A 159 20.38 -2.94 -16.82
N PRO A 160 19.83 -3.17 -18.03
CA PRO A 160 20.41 -4.07 -18.99
C PRO A 160 21.76 -3.50 -19.45
N ARG A 161 22.84 -4.25 -19.29
CA ARG A 161 24.14 -3.91 -19.91
C ARG A 161 24.00 -4.06 -21.42
N GLU A 162 24.07 -2.95 -22.12
CA GLU A 162 24.31 -2.96 -23.57
C GLU A 162 25.63 -3.66 -23.86
N ARG A 163 25.55 -4.73 -24.65
CA ARG A 163 26.70 -5.35 -25.24
C ARG A 163 27.13 -4.51 -26.47
N THR A 164 28.14 -3.71 -26.30
CA THR A 164 28.85 -3.13 -27.45
C THR A 164 29.58 -4.25 -28.18
N GLY A 165 28.98 -4.72 -29.29
CA GLY A 165 29.62 -5.58 -30.25
C GLY A 165 30.56 -4.75 -31.15
N SER A 166 31.86 -4.89 -30.96
CA SER A 166 32.86 -4.41 -31.93
C SER A 166 32.87 -5.35 -33.13
N GLY A 167 32.26 -4.91 -34.24
CA GLY A 167 32.43 -5.53 -35.55
C GLY A 167 33.70 -4.98 -36.19
N SER A 168 34.73 -5.82 -36.30
CA SER A 168 35.90 -5.60 -37.16
C SER A 168 35.54 -5.96 -38.60
N ALA A 169 35.64 -5.02 -39.50
CA ALA A 169 35.59 -5.27 -40.93
C ALA A 169 37.03 -5.52 -41.45
N SER A 170 37.17 -6.57 -42.21
CA SER A 170 38.25 -6.76 -43.21
C SER A 170 37.65 -6.73 -44.56
#